data_96a9792270d87447382edded871f716b
#
_entry.id   96a9792270d87447382edded871f716b
#
_cell.length_a   1.000
_cell.length_b   1.000
_cell.length_c   1.000
_cell.angle_alpha   90.00
_cell.angle_beta   90.00
_cell.angle_gamma   90.00
#
_symmetry.space_group_name_H-M   'P 1'
#
loop_
_entity.id
_entity.type
_entity.pdbx_description
1 polymer ?
#
loop_
_entity_poly.entity_id
_entity_poly.type
_entity_poly.pdbx_seq_one_letter_code
_entity_poly.pdbx_strand_id
1 'polypeptide(L)'
;MRHVALLVLVLCFFWPPGLHGADQNHLSIVDYFLLLPSDTFEGASPSSWLTFLKQPGSGSIDTADGYMSCTGDGAQPEFEVALFRFTDGRPLLAMSTGELEGRNSMCLVFYELGTNNRMHETSRKIFPISDGGNRQFMLPKKGRTITVKNAQTGKVLSRFEWNGATFEKK
;
A
#
# COMPACT_ATOMS: atom_id res chain seq x y z
N MET A 1 -1.21 73.60 -32.34
CA MET A 1 -0.69 72.69 -31.32
C MET A 1 -1.71 71.61 -31.13
N ARG A 2 -1.39 70.37 -31.62
CA ARG A 2 -2.32 69.24 -31.54
C ARG A 2 -1.86 68.35 -30.39
N HIS A 3 -2.70 68.19 -29.35
CA HIS A 3 -2.42 67.27 -28.26
C HIS A 3 -2.89 65.87 -28.68
N VAL A 4 -1.94 64.96 -28.82
CA VAL A 4 -2.20 63.52 -29.01
C VAL A 4 -2.32 62.91 -27.63
N ALA A 5 -3.52 62.50 -27.25
CA ALA A 5 -3.77 61.74 -26.03
C ALA A 5 -3.41 60.26 -26.27
N LEU A 6 -2.37 59.80 -25.59
CA LEU A 6 -1.96 58.38 -25.60
C LEU A 6 -2.86 57.58 -24.65
N LEU A 7 -3.74 56.78 -25.25
CA LEU A 7 -4.62 55.87 -24.49
C LEU A 7 -3.85 54.58 -24.17
N VAL A 8 -3.38 54.45 -22.92
CA VAL A 8 -2.74 53.22 -22.43
C VAL A 8 -3.80 52.24 -22.07
N LEU A 9 -4.01 51.23 -22.90
CA LEU A 9 -4.94 50.11 -22.64
C LEU A 9 -4.25 49.12 -21.72
N VAL A 10 -4.59 49.15 -20.41
CA VAL A 10 -4.14 48.14 -19.44
C VAL A 10 -4.97 46.88 -19.62
N LEU A 11 -4.42 45.89 -20.32
CA LEU A 11 -4.98 44.55 -20.41
C LEU A 11 -4.73 43.83 -19.06
N CYS A 12 -5.74 43.89 -18.18
CA CYS A 12 -5.77 43.00 -17.00
C CYS A 12 -5.96 41.56 -17.49
N PHE A 13 -4.89 40.79 -17.56
CA PHE A 13 -4.98 39.35 -17.68
C PHE A 13 -5.64 38.80 -16.40
N PHE A 14 -6.94 38.57 -16.47
CA PHE A 14 -7.60 37.72 -15.51
C PHE A 14 -7.07 36.29 -15.72
N TRP A 15 -6.08 35.92 -14.91
CA TRP A 15 -5.71 34.52 -14.74
C TRP A 15 -6.91 33.84 -14.04
N PRO A 16 -7.57 32.87 -14.67
CA PRO A 16 -8.59 32.12 -13.95
C PRO A 16 -7.92 31.47 -12.75
N PRO A 17 -8.54 31.50 -11.54
CA PRO A 17 -8.01 30.76 -10.40
C PRO A 17 -7.90 29.32 -10.85
N GLY A 18 -6.67 28.78 -10.77
CA GLY A 18 -6.36 27.42 -11.17
C GLY A 18 -7.42 26.49 -10.60
N LEU A 19 -7.96 25.66 -11.45
CA LEU A 19 -8.68 24.44 -11.08
C LEU A 19 -7.75 23.68 -10.14
N HIS A 20 -7.91 23.96 -8.84
CA HIS A 20 -7.35 23.11 -7.80
C HIS A 20 -7.92 21.73 -8.05
N GLY A 21 -7.00 20.80 -8.26
CA GLY A 21 -7.28 19.45 -8.71
C GLY A 21 -8.53 18.89 -8.06
N ALA A 22 -9.36 18.32 -8.91
CA ALA A 22 -10.42 17.44 -8.49
C ALA A 22 -9.88 16.59 -7.33
N ASP A 23 -10.65 16.49 -6.23
CA ASP A 23 -10.46 15.49 -5.19
C ASP A 23 -9.94 14.22 -5.86
N GLN A 24 -8.65 13.96 -5.71
CA GLN A 24 -8.14 12.64 -6.03
C GLN A 24 -8.82 11.76 -5.01
N ASN A 25 -9.98 11.20 -5.38
CA ASN A 25 -10.64 10.17 -4.62
C ASN A 25 -9.55 9.19 -4.24
N HIS A 26 -9.14 9.24 -2.98
CA HIS A 26 -8.07 8.39 -2.49
C HIS A 26 -8.53 6.96 -2.71
N LEU A 27 -7.89 6.27 -3.67
CA LEU A 27 -8.18 4.88 -3.95
C LEU A 27 -8.16 4.10 -2.64
N SER A 28 -9.07 3.16 -2.51
CA SER A 28 -9.16 2.25 -1.36
C SER A 28 -8.04 1.19 -1.43
N ILE A 29 -7.86 0.45 -0.35
CA ILE A 29 -6.93 -0.70 -0.37
C ILE A 29 -7.29 -1.72 -1.45
N VAL A 30 -8.58 -1.91 -1.73
CA VAL A 30 -9.07 -2.83 -2.78
C VAL A 30 -8.62 -2.35 -4.16
N ASP A 31 -8.71 -1.04 -4.42
CA ASP A 31 -8.28 -0.47 -5.69
C ASP A 31 -6.78 -0.66 -5.90
N TYR A 32 -5.96 -0.37 -4.87
CA TYR A 32 -4.51 -0.60 -4.94
C TYR A 32 -4.16 -2.08 -5.06
N PHE A 33 -4.88 -2.96 -4.39
CA PHE A 33 -4.69 -4.41 -4.50
C PHE A 33 -4.91 -4.91 -5.93
N LEU A 34 -5.92 -4.40 -6.62
CA LEU A 34 -6.20 -4.72 -8.02
C LEU A 34 -5.15 -4.20 -9.00
N LEU A 35 -4.34 -3.22 -8.59
CA LEU A 35 -3.23 -2.66 -9.39
C LEU A 35 -1.92 -3.44 -9.20
N LEU A 36 -1.87 -4.45 -8.33
CA LEU A 36 -0.70 -5.32 -8.17
C LEU A 36 -0.39 -6.05 -9.48
N PRO A 37 0.89 -6.42 -9.72
CA PRO A 37 1.26 -7.27 -10.85
C PRO A 37 0.45 -8.57 -10.87
N SER A 38 0.13 -9.06 -12.07
CA SER A 38 -0.67 -10.29 -12.23
C SER A 38 0.02 -11.55 -11.70
N ASP A 39 1.34 -11.50 -11.58
CA ASP A 39 2.24 -12.55 -11.09
C ASP A 39 2.61 -12.37 -9.60
N THR A 40 1.99 -11.43 -8.89
CA THR A 40 2.18 -11.26 -7.44
C THR A 40 1.82 -12.52 -6.67
N PHE A 41 0.83 -13.27 -7.13
CA PHE A 41 0.40 -14.53 -6.54
C PHE A 41 0.66 -15.68 -7.51
N GLU A 42 1.19 -16.76 -6.99
CA GLU A 42 1.39 -17.96 -7.79
C GLU A 42 0.02 -18.54 -8.24
N GLY A 43 -0.16 -18.67 -9.54
CA GLY A 43 -1.33 -19.32 -10.15
C GLY A 43 -2.65 -18.54 -10.13
N ALA A 44 -2.72 -17.34 -9.55
CA ALA A 44 -3.95 -16.56 -9.49
C ALA A 44 -3.71 -15.04 -9.58
N SER A 45 -4.62 -14.32 -10.23
CA SER A 45 -4.56 -12.86 -10.33
C SER A 45 -5.09 -12.18 -9.06
N PRO A 46 -4.74 -10.89 -8.80
CA PRO A 46 -5.34 -10.11 -7.72
C PRO A 46 -6.87 -10.07 -7.77
N SER A 47 -7.47 -10.03 -8.97
CA SER A 47 -8.93 -10.05 -9.13
C SER A 47 -9.56 -11.39 -8.74
N SER A 48 -8.89 -12.50 -9.02
CA SER A 48 -9.32 -13.83 -8.58
C SER A 48 -9.29 -13.94 -7.04
N TRP A 49 -8.21 -13.44 -6.43
CA TRP A 49 -8.10 -13.38 -4.98
C TRP A 49 -9.16 -12.50 -4.33
N LEU A 50 -9.47 -11.34 -4.91
CA LEU A 50 -10.54 -10.50 -4.41
C LEU A 50 -11.91 -11.19 -4.47
N THR A 51 -12.16 -11.98 -5.51
CA THR A 51 -13.38 -12.79 -5.62
C THR A 51 -13.43 -13.86 -4.52
N PHE A 52 -12.32 -14.52 -4.25
CA PHE A 52 -12.20 -15.50 -3.16
C PHE A 52 -12.43 -14.84 -1.78
N LEU A 53 -11.78 -13.71 -1.49
CA LEU A 53 -11.93 -12.99 -0.22
C LEU A 53 -13.35 -12.52 0.10
N LYS A 54 -14.22 -12.39 -0.91
CA LYS A 54 -15.64 -12.06 -0.72
C LYS A 54 -16.49 -13.26 -0.28
N GLN A 55 -15.94 -14.46 -0.31
CA GLN A 55 -16.65 -15.66 0.16
C GLN A 55 -16.64 -15.71 1.71
N PRO A 56 -17.71 -16.20 2.32
CA PRO A 56 -17.77 -16.33 3.77
C PRO A 56 -16.62 -17.21 4.33
N GLY A 57 -15.90 -16.68 5.31
CA GLY A 57 -14.81 -17.42 5.98
C GLY A 57 -13.45 -17.36 5.29
N SER A 58 -13.34 -16.82 4.07
CA SER A 58 -12.07 -16.77 3.32
C SER A 58 -11.12 -15.67 3.80
N GLY A 59 -11.63 -14.66 4.51
CA GLY A 59 -10.81 -13.54 4.97
C GLY A 59 -11.63 -12.32 5.36
N SER A 60 -11.00 -11.18 5.38
CA SER A 60 -11.65 -9.90 5.69
C SER A 60 -11.13 -8.77 4.81
N ILE A 61 -12.00 -7.79 4.53
CA ILE A 61 -11.68 -6.56 3.81
C ILE A 61 -12.19 -5.38 4.65
N ASP A 62 -11.28 -4.56 5.13
CA ASP A 62 -11.57 -3.32 5.85
C ASP A 62 -11.04 -2.13 5.05
N THR A 63 -11.91 -1.52 4.25
CA THR A 63 -11.53 -0.37 3.42
C THR A 63 -11.34 0.90 4.23
N ALA A 64 -11.97 1.01 5.40
CA ALA A 64 -11.87 2.20 6.26
C ALA A 64 -10.51 2.27 6.95
N ASP A 65 -10.02 1.14 7.45
CA ASP A 65 -8.70 1.05 8.09
C ASP A 65 -7.58 0.67 7.11
N GLY A 66 -7.92 0.41 5.82
CA GLY A 66 -6.94 0.06 4.80
C GLY A 66 -6.26 -1.29 5.05
N TYR A 67 -7.04 -2.32 5.41
CA TYR A 67 -6.53 -3.65 5.73
C TYR A 67 -7.33 -4.74 5.01
N MET A 68 -6.61 -5.77 4.57
CA MET A 68 -7.18 -7.00 4.01
C MET A 68 -6.44 -8.21 4.56
N SER A 69 -7.13 -9.32 4.75
CA SER A 69 -6.50 -10.59 5.11
C SER A 69 -7.20 -11.77 4.44
N CYS A 70 -6.40 -12.77 4.05
CA CYS A 70 -6.84 -14.09 3.64
C CYS A 70 -6.44 -15.08 4.73
N THR A 71 -7.39 -15.90 5.19
CA THR A 71 -7.13 -16.92 6.22
C THR A 71 -6.65 -18.24 5.63
N GLY A 72 -6.68 -18.37 4.29
CA GLY A 72 -6.38 -19.62 3.63
C GLY A 72 -7.41 -20.73 3.92
N ASP A 73 -7.34 -21.79 3.18
CA ASP A 73 -8.15 -23.00 3.39
C ASP A 73 -7.26 -24.26 3.50
N GLY A 74 -5.95 -24.07 3.69
CA GLY A 74 -4.93 -25.12 3.68
C GLY A 74 -4.38 -25.47 2.30
N ALA A 75 -5.11 -25.14 1.22
CA ALA A 75 -4.64 -25.22 -0.17
C ALA A 75 -4.26 -23.84 -0.72
N GLN A 76 -4.77 -22.78 -0.10
CA GLN A 76 -4.53 -21.39 -0.46
C GLN A 76 -3.63 -20.74 0.59
N PRO A 77 -2.64 -19.91 0.19
CA PRO A 77 -1.76 -19.23 1.15
C PRO A 77 -2.52 -18.20 1.98
N GLU A 78 -2.14 -18.10 3.25
CA GLU A 78 -2.53 -16.98 4.09
C GLU A 78 -1.76 -15.73 3.68
N PHE A 79 -2.43 -14.58 3.67
CA PHE A 79 -1.76 -13.29 3.50
C PHE A 79 -2.49 -12.16 4.22
N GLU A 80 -1.74 -11.13 4.56
CA GLU A 80 -2.25 -9.85 5.04
C GLU A 80 -1.78 -8.74 4.10
N VAL A 81 -2.62 -7.73 3.91
CA VAL A 81 -2.29 -6.51 3.15
C VAL A 81 -2.68 -5.30 4.00
N ALA A 82 -1.79 -4.31 4.09
CA ALA A 82 -2.06 -3.05 4.77
C ALA A 82 -1.60 -1.86 3.94
N LEU A 83 -2.42 -0.81 3.94
CA LEU A 83 -2.16 0.42 3.22
C LEU A 83 -1.55 1.46 4.16
N PHE A 84 -0.32 1.85 3.87
CA PHE A 84 0.35 2.99 4.48
C PHE A 84 0.36 4.18 3.51
N ARG A 85 0.68 5.35 4.01
CA ARG A 85 0.90 6.52 3.16
C ARG A 85 2.20 7.21 3.54
N PHE A 86 2.93 7.64 2.52
CA PHE A 86 4.06 8.55 2.70
C PHE A 86 3.56 9.91 3.18
N THR A 87 4.48 10.74 3.68
CA THR A 87 4.16 12.11 4.12
C THR A 87 3.61 12.99 2.99
N ASP A 88 3.91 12.67 1.74
CA ASP A 88 3.40 13.33 0.54
C ASP A 88 2.05 12.76 0.04
N GLY A 89 1.45 11.82 0.78
CA GLY A 89 0.16 11.21 0.47
C GLY A 89 0.23 10.00 -0.48
N ARG A 90 1.37 9.71 -1.11
CA ARG A 90 1.51 8.53 -1.99
C ARG A 90 1.24 7.23 -1.22
N PRO A 91 0.62 6.24 -1.86
CA PRO A 91 0.35 4.94 -1.24
C PRO A 91 1.62 4.09 -1.13
N LEU A 92 1.68 3.33 -0.04
CA LEU A 92 2.60 2.22 0.15
C LEU A 92 1.77 1.03 0.60
N LEU A 93 1.71 -0.01 -0.21
CA LEU A 93 1.01 -1.24 0.12
C LEU A 93 2.03 -2.24 0.68
N ALA A 94 1.83 -2.70 1.91
CA ALA A 94 2.58 -3.80 2.48
C ALA A 94 1.80 -5.09 2.31
N MET A 95 2.46 -6.16 1.93
CA MET A 95 1.90 -7.51 1.85
C MET A 95 2.79 -8.47 2.64
N SER A 96 2.19 -9.17 3.59
CA SER A 96 2.80 -10.29 4.31
C SER A 96 2.13 -11.57 3.85
N THR A 97 2.90 -12.51 3.34
CA THR A 97 2.39 -13.81 2.91
C THR A 97 2.79 -14.88 3.92
N GLY A 98 1.92 -15.88 4.11
CA GLY A 98 2.23 -17.12 4.81
C GLY A 98 3.27 -17.95 4.07
N GLU A 99 3.52 -19.16 4.56
CA GLU A 99 4.44 -20.10 3.93
C GLU A 99 4.01 -20.35 2.47
N LEU A 100 4.84 -19.91 1.53
CA LEU A 100 4.81 -20.42 0.18
C LEU A 100 5.50 -21.78 0.19
N GLU A 101 4.93 -22.75 -0.53
CA GLU A 101 5.41 -24.12 -0.61
C GLU A 101 6.95 -24.19 -0.75
N GLY A 102 7.63 -24.78 0.24
CA GLY A 102 9.09 -24.92 0.27
C GLY A 102 9.87 -23.72 0.85
N ARG A 103 9.22 -22.68 1.36
CA ARG A 103 9.85 -21.60 2.12
C ARG A 103 9.30 -21.55 3.53
N ASN A 104 10.09 -21.97 4.51
CA ASN A 104 9.76 -21.86 5.94
C ASN A 104 9.81 -20.40 6.45
N SER A 105 9.51 -19.41 5.64
CA SER A 105 9.60 -18.01 6.02
C SER A 105 8.51 -17.20 5.34
N MET A 106 7.73 -16.51 6.16
CA MET A 106 6.82 -15.48 5.69
C MET A 106 7.61 -14.35 5.04
N CYS A 107 7.14 -13.89 3.89
CA CYS A 107 7.72 -12.76 3.17
C CYS A 107 6.97 -11.48 3.51
N LEU A 108 7.69 -10.37 3.61
CA LEU A 108 7.14 -9.02 3.73
C LEU A 108 7.58 -8.22 2.51
N VAL A 109 6.64 -7.88 1.65
CA VAL A 109 6.89 -7.15 0.40
C VAL A 109 6.16 -5.82 0.43
N PHE A 110 6.77 -4.80 -0.15
CA PHE A 110 6.18 -3.47 -0.24
C PHE A 110 6.03 -3.06 -1.70
N TYR A 111 4.90 -2.43 -2.01
CA TYR A 111 4.59 -1.96 -3.35
C TYR A 111 4.27 -0.47 -3.33
N GLU A 112 4.78 0.26 -4.32
CA GLU A 112 4.50 1.67 -4.57
C GLU A 112 3.74 1.84 -5.87
N LEU A 113 2.92 2.90 -5.97
CA LEU A 113 2.23 3.24 -7.20
C LEU A 113 3.20 3.91 -8.20
N GLY A 114 3.35 3.30 -9.35
CA GLY A 114 4.17 3.84 -10.44
C GLY A 114 3.43 4.88 -11.29
N THR A 115 4.17 5.56 -12.14
CA THR A 115 3.63 6.57 -13.08
C THR A 115 2.68 5.98 -14.12
N ASN A 116 2.72 4.67 -14.33
CA ASN A 116 1.82 3.93 -15.22
C ASN A 116 0.52 3.47 -14.54
N ASN A 117 0.20 3.98 -13.35
CA ASN A 117 -0.92 3.56 -12.51
C ASN A 117 -0.93 2.05 -12.19
N ARG A 118 0.24 1.43 -12.05
CA ARG A 118 0.41 0.06 -11.58
C ARG A 118 1.23 0.07 -10.30
N MET A 119 0.90 -0.83 -9.40
CA MET A 119 1.75 -1.10 -8.25
C MET A 119 2.99 -1.87 -8.71
N HIS A 120 4.14 -1.54 -8.16
CA HIS A 120 5.40 -2.25 -8.39
C HIS A 120 6.14 -2.43 -7.08
N GLU A 121 6.87 -3.52 -6.95
CA GLU A 121 7.69 -3.77 -5.78
C GLU A 121 8.72 -2.65 -5.62
N THR A 122 8.82 -2.10 -4.42
CA THR A 122 9.78 -1.02 -4.16
C THR A 122 11.20 -1.57 -4.03
N SER A 123 12.14 -0.92 -4.71
CA SER A 123 13.57 -1.17 -4.52
C SER A 123 14.15 -0.45 -3.30
N ARG A 124 13.36 0.40 -2.64
CA ARG A 124 13.82 1.18 -1.49
C ARG A 124 13.87 0.32 -0.23
N LYS A 125 14.92 0.49 0.54
CA LYS A 125 15.04 -0.15 1.86
C LYS A 125 14.21 0.63 2.89
N ILE A 126 12.91 0.37 2.93
CA ILE A 126 11.98 1.04 3.85
C ILE A 126 11.75 0.27 5.14
N PHE A 127 12.09 -1.01 5.18
CA PHE A 127 11.98 -1.87 6.36
C PHE A 127 13.38 -2.33 6.81
N PRO A 128 13.71 -2.25 8.11
CA PRO A 128 15.09 -2.41 8.58
C PRO A 128 15.59 -3.85 8.67
N ILE A 129 14.70 -4.83 8.59
CA ILE A 129 15.07 -6.25 8.63
C ILE A 129 14.60 -6.96 7.37
N SER A 130 15.42 -7.89 6.89
CA SER A 130 15.09 -8.75 5.75
C SER A 130 14.20 -9.91 6.15
N ASP A 131 13.57 -10.52 5.15
CA ASP A 131 12.86 -11.78 5.30
C ASP A 131 13.76 -12.92 5.75
N GLY A 132 13.13 -13.98 6.26
CA GLY A 132 13.82 -15.20 6.68
C GLY A 132 13.96 -15.36 8.19
N GLY A 133 14.47 -16.51 8.62
CA GLY A 133 14.80 -16.80 10.01
C GLY A 133 13.60 -16.94 10.96
N ASN A 134 12.62 -17.78 10.66
CA ASN A 134 11.46 -18.04 11.54
C ASN A 134 10.69 -16.77 11.96
N ARG A 135 10.54 -15.80 11.07
CA ARG A 135 9.84 -14.55 11.34
C ARG A 135 8.47 -14.55 10.67
N GLN A 136 7.47 -14.11 11.44
CA GLN A 136 6.13 -13.80 10.97
C GLN A 136 5.91 -12.30 11.08
N PHE A 137 5.45 -11.69 10.00
CA PHE A 137 5.17 -10.25 9.94
C PHE A 137 3.66 -10.04 10.03
N MET A 138 3.20 -9.49 11.17
CA MET A 138 1.79 -9.16 11.40
C MET A 138 1.55 -7.73 11.01
N LEU A 139 0.75 -7.51 9.98
CA LEU A 139 0.37 -6.18 9.54
C LEU A 139 -0.69 -5.57 10.46
N PRO A 140 -0.69 -4.25 10.63
CA PRO A 140 -1.67 -3.60 11.51
C PRO A 140 -3.06 -3.58 10.87
N LYS A 141 -4.05 -4.10 11.58
CA LYS A 141 -5.47 -3.88 11.23
C LYS A 141 -5.87 -2.41 11.44
N LYS A 142 -5.22 -1.76 12.41
CA LYS A 142 -5.35 -0.33 12.72
C LYS A 142 -4.00 0.23 13.10
N GLY A 143 -3.77 1.48 12.72
CA GLY A 143 -2.53 2.19 13.08
C GLY A 143 -1.39 1.92 12.09
N ARG A 144 -0.14 1.97 12.57
CA ARG A 144 1.05 2.06 11.72
C ARG A 144 2.17 1.10 12.10
N THR A 145 1.90 0.11 12.96
CA THR A 145 2.95 -0.71 13.57
C THR A 145 2.92 -2.13 13.03
N ILE A 146 3.96 -2.55 12.32
CA ILE A 146 4.20 -3.95 11.97
C ILE A 146 4.82 -4.65 13.18
N THR A 147 4.25 -5.78 13.57
CA THR A 147 4.77 -6.62 14.66
C THR A 147 5.46 -7.84 14.06
N VAL A 148 6.71 -8.06 14.44
CA VAL A 148 7.49 -9.23 14.04
C VAL A 148 7.45 -10.24 15.18
N LYS A 149 7.03 -11.46 14.87
CA LYS A 149 6.96 -12.58 15.80
C LYS A 149 7.90 -13.70 15.35
N ASN A 150 8.28 -14.54 16.28
CA ASN A 150 8.85 -15.83 15.94
C ASN A 150 7.71 -16.74 15.44
N ALA A 151 7.84 -17.28 14.23
CA ALA A 151 6.77 -18.07 13.58
C ALA A 151 6.45 -19.36 14.33
N GLN A 152 7.44 -19.99 15.02
CA GLN A 152 7.22 -21.24 15.75
C GLN A 152 6.63 -21.02 17.13
N THR A 153 7.08 -19.97 17.85
CA THR A 153 6.71 -19.77 19.26
C THR A 153 5.64 -18.70 19.46
N GLY A 154 5.32 -17.91 18.43
CA GLY A 154 4.42 -16.76 18.50
C GLY A 154 4.97 -15.58 19.32
N LYS A 155 6.19 -15.70 19.89
CA LYS A 155 6.81 -14.64 20.70
C LYS A 155 7.10 -13.40 19.88
N VAL A 156 6.70 -12.24 20.38
CA VAL A 156 7.04 -10.95 19.76
C VAL A 156 8.54 -10.72 19.84
N LEU A 157 9.18 -10.52 18.70
CA LEU A 157 10.62 -10.22 18.56
C LEU A 157 10.87 -8.71 18.51
N SER A 158 10.04 -7.99 17.77
CA SER A 158 10.17 -6.54 17.61
C SER A 158 8.89 -5.92 17.06
N ARG A 159 8.80 -4.59 17.17
CA ARG A 159 7.76 -3.78 16.55
C ARG A 159 8.42 -2.64 15.80
N PHE A 160 7.83 -2.31 14.65
CA PHE A 160 8.33 -1.25 13.78
C PHE A 160 7.17 -0.32 13.41
N GLU A 161 7.33 0.96 13.68
CA GLU A 161 6.32 1.97 13.41
C GLU A 161 6.66 2.74 12.14
N TRP A 162 5.68 2.93 11.28
CA TRP A 162 5.79 3.74 10.07
C TRP A 162 5.80 5.23 10.41
N ASN A 163 6.85 5.96 10.02
CA ASN A 163 6.98 7.40 10.25
C ASN A 163 6.57 8.27 9.06
N GLY A 164 6.13 7.66 7.96
CA GLY A 164 5.79 8.35 6.70
C GLY A 164 6.90 8.31 5.65
N ALA A 165 8.04 7.69 5.95
CA ALA A 165 9.16 7.49 5.02
C ALA A 165 9.79 6.10 5.15
N THR A 166 9.96 5.62 6.39
CA THR A 166 10.58 4.32 6.72
C THR A 166 9.92 3.74 7.97
N PHE A 167 10.17 2.46 8.23
CA PHE A 167 9.80 1.82 9.50
C PHE A 167 10.94 1.93 10.50
N GLU A 168 10.64 2.37 11.70
CA GLU A 168 11.59 2.51 12.80
C GLU A 168 11.23 1.58 13.96
N LYS A 169 12.25 1.01 14.61
CA LYS A 169 12.05 0.13 15.75
C LYS A 169 11.46 0.91 16.92
N LYS A 170 10.40 0.36 17.51
CA LYS A 170 9.70 0.92 18.66
C LYS A 170 10.17 0.27 19.96
#